data_66cf5453123139038e41d40c0a86546f
#
_entry.id   66cf5453123139038e41d40c0a86546f
#
_cell.length_a   1.000
_cell.length_b   1.000
_cell.length_c   1.000
_cell.angle_alpha   90.00
_cell.angle_beta   90.00
_cell.angle_gamma   90.00
#
_symmetry.space_group_name_H-M   'P 1'
#
loop_
_entity.id
_entity.type
_entity.pdbx_description
1 polymer ?
#
loop_
_entity_poly.entity_id
_entity_poly.type
_entity_poly.pdbx_seq_one_letter_code
_entity_poly.pdbx_strand_id
1 'polypeptide(L)'
;MKFTKMHGAGNDFVIINTLEEAADLSDIARLAKTLCSRRTGIGADGLMLATKAEGDADFKLLFYNSDGSLGEMCGNGARCIARYGFEHGLAGKTQRIETTAGLVTGERISKTLYRIRLNDPSIIDLERGGCAYVELGDPGIPHAVLIKDDWDAVSEDELRALGKKLRYSPAFPKGANVSFVRLTGKDEIKAVTYERGVEDF
;
A
#
# COMPACT_ATOMS: atom_id res chain seq x y z
N MET A 1 -2.06 14.73 21.12
CA MET A 1 -1.93 13.60 20.18
C MET A 1 -0.58 13.71 19.48
N LYS A 2 0.28 12.74 19.69
CA LYS A 2 1.58 12.63 19.02
C LYS A 2 1.41 11.92 17.68
N PHE A 3 2.18 12.31 16.68
CA PHE A 3 2.21 11.63 15.40
C PHE A 3 3.62 11.61 14.83
N THR A 4 3.88 10.68 13.94
CA THR A 4 5.09 10.63 13.12
C THR A 4 4.69 10.72 11.66
N LYS A 5 5.39 11.55 10.87
CA LYS A 5 5.19 11.61 9.44
C LYS A 5 6.30 10.85 8.72
N MET A 6 5.92 9.92 7.84
CA MET A 6 6.86 9.10 7.07
C MET A 6 6.41 9.02 5.61
N HIS A 7 7.33 8.67 4.73
CA HIS A 7 7.01 8.32 3.35
C HIS A 7 7.80 7.10 2.87
N GLY A 8 7.20 6.35 1.96
CA GLY A 8 7.85 5.28 1.21
C GLY A 8 7.65 5.53 -0.29
N ALA A 9 8.74 5.73 -1.03
CA ALA A 9 8.69 6.05 -2.46
C ALA A 9 7.79 7.26 -2.81
N GLY A 10 7.80 8.32 -1.97
CA GLY A 10 6.99 9.53 -2.17
C GLY A 10 5.58 9.47 -1.57
N ASN A 11 4.99 8.29 -1.42
CA ASN A 11 3.69 8.10 -0.79
C ASN A 11 3.78 8.33 0.72
N ASP A 12 3.10 9.34 1.26
CA ASP A 12 3.32 9.86 2.61
C ASP A 12 2.15 9.56 3.57
N PHE A 13 2.50 9.33 4.83
CA PHE A 13 1.57 8.88 5.86
C PHE A 13 1.76 9.63 7.17
N VAL A 14 0.65 9.89 7.85
CA VAL A 14 0.61 10.25 9.27
C VAL A 14 0.45 8.96 10.07
N ILE A 15 1.35 8.69 11.01
CA ILE A 15 1.31 7.50 11.86
C ILE A 15 1.02 7.92 13.30
N ILE A 16 0.03 7.29 13.93
CA ILE A 16 -0.34 7.48 15.33
C ILE A 16 -0.21 6.13 16.05
N ASN A 17 0.45 6.14 17.20
CA ASN A 17 0.57 4.98 18.06
C ASN A 17 -0.50 5.03 19.18
N THR A 18 -1.54 4.22 19.02
CA THR A 18 -2.64 4.15 19.99
C THR A 18 -2.33 3.27 21.19
N LEU A 19 -1.18 2.58 21.19
CA LEU A 19 -0.70 1.80 22.33
C LEU A 19 -0.02 2.69 23.39
N GLU A 20 0.50 3.86 22.98
CA GLU A 20 1.14 4.80 23.88
C GLU A 20 0.19 5.89 24.40
N GLU A 21 -0.72 6.35 23.54
CA GLU A 21 -1.67 7.41 23.91
C GLU A 21 -3.10 6.98 23.54
N ALA A 22 -4.01 7.13 24.49
CA ALA A 22 -5.43 7.00 24.21
C ALA A 22 -5.84 8.09 23.21
N ALA A 23 -6.15 7.68 21.98
CA ALA A 23 -6.73 8.56 20.97
C ALA A 23 -8.25 8.31 20.92
N ASP A 24 -9.02 9.37 20.70
CA ASP A 24 -10.44 9.20 20.39
C ASP A 24 -10.54 8.61 18.98
N LEU A 25 -10.86 7.32 18.93
CA LEU A 25 -11.01 6.54 17.69
C LEU A 25 -12.47 6.36 17.30
N SER A 26 -13.39 7.12 17.90
CA SER A 26 -14.82 7.01 17.63
C SER A 26 -15.19 7.31 16.17
N ASP A 27 -14.39 8.15 15.49
CA ASP A 27 -14.56 8.47 14.07
C ASP A 27 -13.20 8.62 13.37
N ILE A 28 -12.54 7.48 13.12
CA ILE A 28 -11.23 7.43 12.46
C ILE A 28 -11.31 7.94 11.02
N ALA A 29 -12.42 7.68 10.33
CA ALA A 29 -12.61 8.15 8.95
C ALA A 29 -12.57 9.69 8.86
N ARG A 30 -13.23 10.37 9.79
CA ARG A 30 -13.19 11.83 9.92
C ARG A 30 -11.80 12.33 10.34
N LEU A 31 -11.15 11.62 11.26
CA LEU A 31 -9.81 11.95 11.70
C LEU A 31 -8.83 11.88 10.52
N ALA A 32 -8.89 10.84 9.70
CA ALA A 32 -8.09 10.69 8.50
C ALA A 32 -8.30 11.86 7.52
N LYS A 33 -9.55 12.19 7.19
CA LYS A 33 -9.87 13.35 6.34
C LYS A 33 -9.27 14.66 6.86
N THR A 34 -9.37 14.87 8.17
CA THR A 34 -8.90 16.09 8.81
C THR A 34 -7.38 16.17 8.80
N LEU A 35 -6.69 15.12 9.24
CA LEU A 35 -5.23 15.10 9.36
C LEU A 35 -4.55 15.05 7.99
N CYS A 36 -5.11 14.31 7.04
CA CYS A 36 -4.52 14.15 5.71
C CYS A 36 -4.75 15.33 4.77
N SER A 37 -5.63 16.28 5.13
CA SER A 37 -5.84 17.48 4.33
C SER A 37 -4.54 18.29 4.20
N ARG A 38 -4.06 18.48 2.95
CA ARG A 38 -2.76 19.13 2.69
C ARG A 38 -2.75 20.65 2.96
N ARG A 39 -3.91 21.28 3.05
CA ARG A 39 -4.01 22.74 3.29
C ARG A 39 -4.43 23.10 4.71
N THR A 40 -5.18 22.23 5.37
CA THR A 40 -5.81 22.53 6.66
C THR A 40 -5.47 21.53 7.76
N GLY A 41 -4.74 20.46 7.41
CA GLY A 41 -4.24 19.44 8.31
C GLY A 41 -2.72 19.29 8.23
N ILE A 42 -2.21 18.13 8.61
CA ILE A 42 -0.79 17.77 8.49
C ILE A 42 -0.44 17.54 7.01
N GLY A 43 -1.39 17.03 6.24
CA GLY A 43 -1.25 16.68 4.83
C GLY A 43 -0.55 15.33 4.65
N ALA A 44 -1.25 14.35 4.07
CA ALA A 44 -0.71 13.03 3.74
C ALA A 44 -1.64 12.31 2.77
N ASP A 45 -1.16 11.21 2.17
CA ASP A 45 -1.97 10.29 1.36
C ASP A 45 -2.81 9.37 2.22
N GLY A 46 -2.41 9.17 3.49
CA GLY A 46 -3.20 8.36 4.41
C GLY A 46 -2.79 8.47 5.87
N LEU A 47 -3.69 7.98 6.74
CA LEU A 47 -3.53 7.85 8.17
C LEU A 47 -3.28 6.38 8.52
N MET A 48 -2.25 6.11 9.31
CA MET A 48 -1.92 4.80 9.85
C MET A 48 -2.05 4.81 11.36
N LEU A 49 -2.70 3.81 11.92
CA LEU A 49 -2.76 3.59 13.35
C LEU A 49 -2.01 2.31 13.69
N ALA A 50 -0.97 2.42 14.52
CA ALA A 50 -0.39 1.26 15.18
C ALA A 50 -1.23 0.95 16.43
N THR A 51 -1.84 -0.23 16.45
CA THR A 51 -2.76 -0.64 17.51
C THR A 51 -2.47 -2.07 17.96
N LYS A 52 -3.17 -2.52 19.01
CA LYS A 52 -3.01 -3.88 19.53
C LYS A 52 -3.46 -4.91 18.50
N ALA A 53 -2.62 -5.93 18.26
CA ALA A 53 -3.01 -7.10 17.47
C ALA A 53 -4.10 -7.92 18.19
N GLU A 54 -4.94 -8.58 17.41
CA GLU A 54 -5.98 -9.49 17.90
C GLU A 54 -5.45 -10.92 18.09
N GLY A 55 -4.41 -11.28 17.31
CA GLY A 55 -3.78 -12.59 17.33
C GLY A 55 -2.34 -12.56 17.87
N ASP A 56 -1.48 -13.38 17.29
CA ASP A 56 -0.07 -13.57 17.67
C ASP A 56 0.90 -12.66 16.88
N ALA A 57 0.38 -11.64 16.20
CA ALA A 57 1.18 -10.60 15.57
C ALA A 57 1.76 -9.63 16.62
N ASP A 58 2.86 -8.96 16.27
CA ASP A 58 3.49 -8.00 17.17
C ASP A 58 2.60 -6.79 17.43
N PHE A 59 1.95 -6.30 16.36
CA PHE A 59 0.98 -5.21 16.43
C PHE A 59 0.08 -5.24 15.18
N LYS A 60 -0.99 -4.41 15.19
CA LYS A 60 -1.94 -4.26 14.09
C LYS A 60 -1.80 -2.90 13.44
N LEU A 61 -1.84 -2.86 12.13
CA LEU A 61 -1.97 -1.67 11.31
C LEU A 61 -3.43 -1.50 10.88
N LEU A 62 -4.03 -0.38 11.24
CA LEU A 62 -5.23 0.13 10.56
C LEU A 62 -4.82 1.28 9.64
N PHE A 63 -5.15 1.15 8.37
CA PHE A 63 -4.80 2.13 7.34
C PHE A 63 -6.06 2.78 6.77
N TYR A 64 -6.09 4.11 6.73
CA TYR A 64 -7.15 4.92 6.14
C TYR A 64 -6.59 5.83 5.07
N ASN A 65 -7.21 5.84 3.90
CA ASN A 65 -6.91 6.79 2.85
C ASN A 65 -7.25 8.24 3.28
N SER A 66 -6.71 9.23 2.58
CA SER A 66 -6.97 10.64 2.88
C SER A 66 -8.44 11.05 2.72
N ASP A 67 -9.24 10.28 1.98
CA ASP A 67 -10.70 10.47 1.86
C ASP A 67 -11.49 9.84 3.02
N GLY A 68 -10.81 9.20 3.98
CA GLY A 68 -11.40 8.53 5.12
C GLY A 68 -11.89 7.12 4.86
N SER A 69 -11.72 6.58 3.66
CA SER A 69 -12.03 5.16 3.40
C SER A 69 -11.00 4.26 4.06
N LEU A 70 -11.45 3.10 4.57
CA LEU A 70 -10.55 2.07 5.08
C LEU A 70 -9.71 1.52 3.93
N GLY A 71 -8.39 1.55 4.07
CA GLY A 71 -7.46 0.96 3.13
C GLY A 71 -7.22 -0.52 3.43
N GLU A 72 -6.97 -1.31 2.38
CA GLU A 72 -6.69 -2.74 2.51
C GLU A 72 -5.23 -2.97 2.87
N MET A 73 -4.33 -2.66 1.94
CA MET A 73 -2.89 -2.78 2.10
C MET A 73 -2.18 -1.81 1.15
N CYS A 74 -1.07 -1.25 1.61
CA CYS A 74 -0.18 -0.43 0.81
C CYS A 74 1.26 -0.87 1.06
N GLY A 75 1.96 -1.36 0.04
CA GLY A 75 3.35 -1.81 0.16
C GLY A 75 4.31 -0.70 0.63
N ASN A 76 4.07 0.55 0.19
CA ASN A 76 4.82 1.72 0.65
C ASN A 76 4.57 1.97 2.14
N GLY A 77 3.30 1.91 2.54
CA GLY A 77 2.90 2.04 3.93
C GLY A 77 3.40 0.92 4.82
N ALA A 78 3.41 -0.32 4.32
CA ALA A 78 3.94 -1.47 5.06
C ALA A 78 5.44 -1.29 5.41
N ARG A 79 6.25 -0.70 4.51
CA ARG A 79 7.64 -0.36 4.83
C ARG A 79 7.75 0.75 5.87
N CYS A 80 6.89 1.77 5.78
CA CYS A 80 6.84 2.85 6.77
C CYS A 80 6.47 2.32 8.16
N ILE A 81 5.40 1.52 8.27
CA ILE A 81 4.95 1.03 9.57
C ILE A 81 5.91 -0.01 10.16
N ALA A 82 6.60 -0.83 9.34
CA ALA A 82 7.64 -1.73 9.82
C ALA A 82 8.85 -0.96 10.39
N ARG A 83 9.25 0.14 9.74
CA ARG A 83 10.27 1.04 10.29
C ARG A 83 9.79 1.69 11.58
N TYR A 84 8.59 2.20 11.61
CA TYR A 84 7.98 2.80 12.79
C TYR A 84 7.96 1.80 13.95
N GLY A 85 7.46 0.58 13.73
CA GLY A 85 7.37 -0.47 14.73
C GLY A 85 8.72 -0.82 15.37
N PHE A 86 9.79 -0.88 14.56
CA PHE A 86 11.14 -1.08 15.07
C PHE A 86 11.66 0.12 15.86
N GLU A 87 11.54 1.34 15.33
CA GLU A 87 12.06 2.56 15.94
C GLU A 87 11.33 2.92 17.26
N HIS A 88 10.08 2.49 17.42
CA HIS A 88 9.26 2.71 18.62
C HIS A 88 9.12 1.48 19.52
N GLY A 89 9.90 0.42 19.27
CA GLY A 89 9.93 -0.75 20.14
C GLY A 89 8.65 -1.61 20.14
N LEU A 90 7.79 -1.47 19.13
CA LEU A 90 6.59 -2.30 18.99
C LEU A 90 6.93 -3.71 18.53
N ALA A 91 8.05 -3.87 17.80
CA ALA A 91 8.53 -5.15 17.31
C ALA A 91 10.05 -5.15 17.11
N GLY A 92 10.62 -6.34 16.94
CA GLY A 92 12.05 -6.55 16.68
C GLY A 92 12.44 -6.31 15.20
N LYS A 93 13.60 -6.88 14.80
CA LYS A 93 14.08 -6.79 13.42
C LYS A 93 13.16 -7.50 12.43
N THR A 94 12.60 -8.63 12.82
CA THR A 94 11.55 -9.34 12.08
C THR A 94 10.24 -9.08 12.78
N GLN A 95 9.22 -8.73 12.04
CA GLN A 95 7.94 -8.22 12.54
C GLN A 95 6.79 -8.95 11.87
N ARG A 96 5.79 -9.30 12.67
CA ARG A 96 4.51 -9.83 12.18
C ARG A 96 3.45 -8.75 12.40
N ILE A 97 2.95 -8.18 11.33
CA ILE A 97 2.03 -7.04 11.33
C ILE A 97 0.67 -7.51 10.85
N GLU A 98 -0.32 -7.46 11.73
CA GLU A 98 -1.71 -7.71 11.35
C GLU A 98 -2.25 -6.54 10.54
N THR A 99 -2.91 -6.81 9.41
CA THR A 99 -3.53 -5.80 8.55
C THR A 99 -4.94 -6.21 8.16
N THR A 100 -5.71 -5.30 7.55
CA THR A 100 -7.05 -5.62 7.02
C THR A 100 -7.01 -6.65 5.89
N ALA A 101 -5.88 -6.79 5.20
CA ALA A 101 -5.67 -7.77 4.12
C ALA A 101 -4.96 -9.06 4.61
N GLY A 102 -4.83 -9.26 5.92
CA GLY A 102 -4.16 -10.41 6.51
C GLY A 102 -2.79 -10.06 7.13
N LEU A 103 -2.01 -11.09 7.42
CA LEU A 103 -0.72 -10.95 8.07
C LEU A 103 0.38 -10.57 7.07
N VAL A 104 1.16 -9.56 7.41
CA VAL A 104 2.32 -9.09 6.66
C VAL A 104 3.58 -9.27 7.50
N THR A 105 4.67 -9.69 6.88
CA THR A 105 5.96 -9.80 7.55
C THR A 105 6.90 -8.68 7.09
N GLY A 106 7.43 -7.93 8.06
CA GLY A 106 8.46 -6.90 7.87
C GLY A 106 9.82 -7.39 8.36
N GLU A 107 10.87 -7.04 7.64
CA GLU A 107 12.25 -7.32 8.05
C GLU A 107 13.12 -6.07 7.90
N ARG A 108 13.77 -5.66 8.99
CA ARG A 108 14.75 -4.57 8.96
C ARG A 108 16.08 -5.07 8.42
N ILE A 109 16.46 -4.61 7.22
CA ILE A 109 17.74 -4.94 6.59
C ILE A 109 18.85 -3.96 7.04
N SER A 110 18.51 -2.64 7.10
CA SER A 110 19.44 -1.60 7.57
C SER A 110 18.67 -0.49 8.30
N LYS A 111 19.32 0.61 8.60
CA LYS A 111 18.67 1.77 9.26
C LYS A 111 17.47 2.30 8.47
N THR A 112 17.52 2.26 7.14
CA THR A 112 16.50 2.85 6.27
C THR A 112 15.90 1.86 5.27
N LEU A 113 16.41 0.63 5.19
CA LEU A 113 15.96 -0.39 4.26
C LEU A 113 15.16 -1.46 4.99
N TYR A 114 13.92 -1.65 4.55
CA TYR A 114 13.01 -2.64 5.08
C TYR A 114 12.47 -3.51 3.93
N ARG A 115 12.46 -4.82 4.15
CA ARG A 115 11.85 -5.82 3.27
C ARG A 115 10.47 -6.14 3.80
N ILE A 116 9.49 -6.21 2.91
CA ILE A 116 8.13 -6.62 3.25
C ILE A 116 7.79 -7.86 2.43
N ARG A 117 7.33 -8.91 3.10
CA ARG A 117 6.60 -9.99 2.46
C ARG A 117 5.12 -9.63 2.53
N LEU A 118 4.55 -9.34 1.37
CA LEU A 118 3.13 -9.10 1.22
C LEU A 118 2.34 -10.42 1.34
N ASN A 119 1.02 -10.30 1.33
CA ASN A 119 0.11 -11.44 1.38
C ASN A 119 0.27 -12.32 0.14
N ASP A 120 0.00 -13.61 0.31
CA ASP A 120 -0.02 -14.55 -0.81
C ASP A 120 -1.19 -14.22 -1.76
N PRO A 121 -1.09 -14.54 -3.06
CA PRO A 121 -2.17 -14.31 -4.00
C PRO A 121 -3.41 -15.13 -3.62
N SER A 122 -4.57 -14.49 -3.58
CA SER A 122 -5.88 -15.13 -3.38
C SER A 122 -6.56 -15.48 -4.70
N ILE A 123 -6.28 -14.69 -5.75
CA ILE A 123 -6.79 -14.91 -7.11
C ILE A 123 -5.64 -14.74 -8.10
N ILE A 124 -5.52 -15.65 -9.05
CA ILE A 124 -4.65 -15.54 -10.22
C ILE A 124 -5.46 -15.91 -11.47
N ASP A 125 -5.55 -14.97 -12.41
CA ASP A 125 -6.24 -15.14 -13.69
C ASP A 125 -5.37 -14.48 -14.78
N LEU A 126 -4.74 -15.27 -15.60
CA LEU A 126 -3.71 -14.80 -16.53
C LEU A 126 -4.26 -14.10 -17.79
N GLU A 127 -5.59 -14.10 -18.01
CA GLU A 127 -6.20 -13.58 -19.24
C GLU A 127 -7.37 -12.61 -19.01
N ARG A 128 -7.56 -12.10 -17.80
CA ARG A 128 -8.68 -11.23 -17.47
C ARG A 128 -8.53 -9.85 -18.12
N GLY A 129 -9.45 -9.53 -19.04
CA GLY A 129 -9.45 -8.22 -19.71
C GLY A 129 -8.21 -7.95 -20.56
N GLY A 130 -7.51 -8.99 -21.02
CA GLY A 130 -6.26 -8.88 -21.78
C GLY A 130 -5.03 -8.62 -20.94
N CYS A 131 -5.12 -8.84 -19.62
CA CYS A 131 -4.03 -8.68 -18.66
C CYS A 131 -3.87 -9.95 -17.82
N ALA A 132 -2.68 -10.18 -17.30
CA ALA A 132 -2.53 -11.06 -16.15
C ALA A 132 -3.09 -10.32 -14.91
N TYR A 133 -4.03 -10.95 -14.22
CA TYR A 133 -4.72 -10.38 -13.07
C TYR A 133 -4.38 -11.16 -11.80
N VAL A 134 -4.04 -10.45 -10.75
CA VAL A 134 -3.72 -11.02 -9.44
C VAL A 134 -4.40 -10.22 -8.35
N GLU A 135 -5.00 -10.89 -7.37
CA GLU A 135 -5.38 -10.27 -6.10
C GLU A 135 -4.43 -10.75 -4.99
N LEU A 136 -3.88 -9.82 -4.22
CA LEU A 136 -2.98 -10.10 -3.10
C LEU A 136 -3.71 -9.92 -1.78
N GLY A 137 -3.76 -10.98 -0.96
CA GLY A 137 -4.46 -10.98 0.33
C GLY A 137 -5.94 -11.37 0.22
N ASP A 138 -6.64 -11.39 1.36
CA ASP A 138 -8.08 -11.64 1.48
C ASP A 138 -8.66 -10.72 2.58
N PRO A 139 -9.42 -9.67 2.21
CA PRO A 139 -9.83 -9.28 0.85
C PRO A 139 -8.65 -8.89 -0.06
N GLY A 140 -8.73 -9.32 -1.32
CA GLY A 140 -7.62 -9.19 -2.27
C GLY A 140 -7.48 -7.78 -2.85
N ILE A 141 -6.23 -7.31 -2.94
CA ILE A 141 -5.86 -6.08 -3.64
C ILE A 141 -5.64 -6.40 -5.10
N PRO A 142 -6.43 -5.81 -6.02
CA PRO A 142 -6.38 -6.15 -7.43
C PRO A 142 -5.18 -5.51 -8.14
N HIS A 143 -4.49 -6.33 -8.95
CA HIS A 143 -3.43 -5.92 -9.84
C HIS A 143 -3.69 -6.45 -11.26
N ALA A 144 -3.66 -5.58 -12.25
CA ALA A 144 -3.65 -5.91 -13.67
C ALA A 144 -2.22 -5.71 -14.20
N VAL A 145 -1.62 -6.75 -14.75
CA VAL A 145 -0.23 -6.76 -15.19
C VAL A 145 -0.18 -6.97 -16.71
N LEU A 146 0.42 -6.02 -17.42
CA LEU A 146 0.65 -6.09 -18.85
C LEU A 146 2.14 -6.31 -19.11
N ILE A 147 2.47 -7.44 -19.71
CA ILE A 147 3.85 -7.79 -20.05
C ILE A 147 4.07 -7.57 -21.54
N LYS A 148 5.00 -6.68 -21.88
CA LYS A 148 5.43 -6.40 -23.26
C LYS A 148 6.88 -5.92 -23.29
N ASP A 149 7.54 -6.12 -24.41
CA ASP A 149 8.96 -5.76 -24.57
C ASP A 149 9.15 -4.29 -24.99
N ASP A 150 8.10 -3.63 -25.49
CA ASP A 150 8.17 -2.32 -26.13
C ASP A 150 7.65 -1.14 -25.27
N TRP A 151 7.45 -1.35 -23.95
CA TRP A 151 6.95 -0.28 -23.07
C TRP A 151 7.86 0.96 -23.03
N ASP A 152 9.16 0.83 -23.28
CA ASP A 152 10.09 1.96 -23.32
C ASP A 152 9.86 2.88 -24.57
N ALA A 153 9.16 2.39 -25.59
CA ALA A 153 8.79 3.18 -26.75
C ALA A 153 7.46 3.94 -26.57
N VAL A 154 6.71 3.64 -25.51
CA VAL A 154 5.43 4.29 -25.18
C VAL A 154 5.68 5.48 -24.28
N SER A 155 5.12 6.63 -24.59
CA SER A 155 5.27 7.83 -23.76
C SER A 155 4.56 7.66 -22.40
N GLU A 156 5.03 8.39 -21.40
CA GLU A 156 4.43 8.37 -20.06
C GLU A 156 2.95 8.78 -20.08
N ASP A 157 2.57 9.74 -20.93
CA ASP A 157 1.17 10.18 -21.10
C ASP A 157 0.29 9.08 -21.69
N GLU A 158 0.80 8.30 -22.65
CA GLU A 158 0.08 7.16 -23.22
C GLU A 158 -0.06 6.03 -22.19
N LEU A 159 1.00 5.74 -21.40
CA LEU A 159 0.94 4.77 -20.29
C LEU A 159 -0.08 5.22 -19.25
N ARG A 160 -0.09 6.50 -18.89
CA ARG A 160 -1.06 7.09 -17.94
C ARG A 160 -2.49 6.96 -18.45
N ALA A 161 -2.74 7.27 -19.74
CA ALA A 161 -4.05 7.13 -20.34
C ALA A 161 -4.53 5.66 -20.38
N LEU A 162 -3.63 4.73 -20.71
CA LEU A 162 -3.93 3.29 -20.70
C LEU A 162 -4.14 2.77 -19.28
N GLY A 163 -3.31 3.17 -18.34
CA GLY A 163 -3.44 2.84 -16.92
C GLY A 163 -4.79 3.26 -16.38
N LYS A 164 -5.18 4.50 -16.61
CA LYS A 164 -6.50 5.03 -16.24
C LYS A 164 -7.65 4.26 -16.88
N LYS A 165 -7.55 3.95 -18.17
CA LYS A 165 -8.57 3.17 -18.90
C LYS A 165 -8.76 1.78 -18.27
N LEU A 166 -7.67 1.08 -17.99
CA LEU A 166 -7.72 -0.26 -17.40
C LEU A 166 -8.17 -0.22 -15.94
N ARG A 167 -7.67 0.75 -15.16
CA ARG A 167 -8.06 0.99 -13.76
C ARG A 167 -9.58 0.99 -13.55
N TYR A 168 -10.32 1.53 -14.53
CA TYR A 168 -11.78 1.66 -14.51
C TYR A 168 -12.49 0.69 -15.47
N SER A 169 -11.79 -0.31 -15.98
CA SER A 169 -12.37 -1.30 -16.89
C SER A 169 -13.44 -2.14 -16.19
N PRO A 170 -14.55 -2.47 -16.84
CA PRO A 170 -15.55 -3.42 -16.33
C PRO A 170 -14.97 -4.82 -16.03
N ALA A 171 -13.84 -5.19 -16.63
CA ALA A 171 -13.13 -6.44 -16.32
C ALA A 171 -12.59 -6.47 -14.87
N PHE A 172 -12.42 -5.30 -14.25
CA PHE A 172 -11.90 -5.14 -12.90
C PHE A 172 -12.91 -4.36 -12.02
N PRO A 173 -13.99 -5.00 -11.54
CA PRO A 173 -15.08 -4.30 -10.84
C PRO A 173 -14.64 -3.59 -9.56
N LYS A 174 -13.60 -4.07 -8.89
CA LYS A 174 -12.96 -3.41 -7.73
C LYS A 174 -11.98 -2.31 -8.15
N GLY A 175 -11.79 -2.09 -9.47
CA GLY A 175 -10.64 -1.41 -10.04
C GLY A 175 -9.34 -2.21 -9.84
N ALA A 176 -8.23 -1.75 -10.40
CA ALA A 176 -6.94 -2.41 -10.25
C ALA A 176 -5.79 -1.40 -10.20
N ASN A 177 -4.68 -1.77 -9.53
CA ASN A 177 -3.37 -1.23 -9.84
C ASN A 177 -2.94 -1.77 -11.21
N VAL A 178 -2.44 -0.94 -12.10
CA VAL A 178 -2.09 -1.36 -13.47
C VAL A 178 -0.58 -1.27 -13.65
N SER A 179 0.05 -2.43 -13.76
CA SER A 179 1.50 -2.54 -13.91
C SER A 179 1.89 -2.84 -15.35
N PHE A 180 2.75 -2.01 -15.92
CA PHE A 180 3.41 -2.21 -17.21
C PHE A 180 4.77 -2.84 -16.96
N VAL A 181 4.96 -4.06 -17.42
CA VAL A 181 6.14 -4.87 -17.10
C VAL A 181 6.88 -5.26 -18.38
N ARG A 182 8.20 -5.08 -18.37
CA ARG A 182 9.11 -5.58 -19.39
C ARG A 182 10.10 -6.55 -18.76
N LEU A 183 10.36 -7.65 -19.44
CA LEU A 183 11.44 -8.56 -19.09
C LEU A 183 12.77 -7.96 -19.59
N THR A 184 13.73 -7.74 -18.70
CA THR A 184 15.06 -7.17 -19.03
C THR A 184 16.17 -8.21 -18.98
N GLY A 185 15.90 -9.36 -18.38
CA GLY A 185 16.80 -10.49 -18.27
C GLY A 185 16.08 -11.74 -17.80
N LYS A 186 16.83 -12.81 -17.56
CA LYS A 186 16.26 -14.10 -17.11
C LYS A 186 15.53 -13.97 -15.78
N ASP A 187 16.08 -13.17 -14.86
CA ASP A 187 15.59 -12.98 -13.49
C ASP A 187 15.41 -11.47 -13.17
N GLU A 188 15.18 -10.66 -14.20
CA GLU A 188 15.10 -9.19 -14.09
C GLU A 188 13.91 -8.64 -14.86
N ILE A 189 13.17 -7.74 -14.23
CA ILE A 189 12.06 -7.00 -14.84
C ILE A 189 12.20 -5.50 -14.59
N LYS A 190 11.68 -4.71 -15.51
CA LYS A 190 11.37 -3.30 -15.30
C LYS A 190 9.86 -3.15 -15.20
N ALA A 191 9.36 -2.47 -14.19
CA ALA A 191 7.93 -2.27 -13.97
C ALA A 191 7.64 -0.81 -13.62
N VAL A 192 6.53 -0.30 -14.14
CA VAL A 192 5.92 0.98 -13.77
C VAL A 192 4.45 0.72 -13.48
N THR A 193 3.93 1.25 -12.38
CA THR A 193 2.56 0.97 -11.94
C THR A 193 1.74 2.25 -11.83
N TYR A 194 0.60 2.27 -12.51
CA TYR A 194 -0.45 3.25 -12.29
C TYR A 194 -1.26 2.84 -11.04
N GLU A 195 -1.13 3.59 -9.99
CA GLU A 195 -1.60 3.23 -8.64
C GLU A 195 -3.08 3.58 -8.44
N ARG A 196 -3.86 2.59 -7.97
CA ARG A 196 -5.24 2.79 -7.52
C ARG A 196 -5.27 3.65 -6.26
N GLY A 197 -5.98 4.79 -6.32
CA GLY A 197 -6.10 5.73 -5.20
C GLY A 197 -5.09 6.88 -5.24
N VAL A 198 -3.97 6.72 -5.95
CA VAL A 198 -3.05 7.82 -6.32
C VAL A 198 -3.47 8.40 -7.67
N GLU A 199 -3.92 7.52 -8.58
CA GLU A 199 -4.36 7.81 -9.95
C GLU A 199 -3.23 8.41 -10.82
N ASP A 200 -1.98 7.96 -10.53
CA ASP A 200 -0.74 8.30 -11.23
C ASP A 200 0.33 7.20 -10.99
N PHE A 201 1.59 7.41 -11.49
CA PHE A 201 2.76 6.52 -11.29
C PHE A 201 3.54 6.83 -10.03
#